data_eda7d5e8c53e9daa7a25f45607794854
#
_entry.id   eda7d5e8c53e9daa7a25f45607794854
#
_cell.length_a   1.000
_cell.length_b   1.000
_cell.length_c   1.000
_cell.angle_alpha   90.00
_cell.angle_beta   90.00
_cell.angle_gamma   90.00
#
_symmetry.space_group_name_H-M   'P 1'
#
loop_
_entity.id
_entity.type
_entity.pdbx_description
1 polymer ?
#
loop_
_entity_poly.entity_id
_entity_poly.type
_entity_poly.pdbx_seq_one_letter_code
_entity_poly.pdbx_strand_id
1 'polypeptide(L)'
;MTGIATLAMFNLDCDDPPALAEFYHQVLGWEITHSQDEYAMISDGSTSLGFGKIDGYQPPRWPDPSSPKRFHLDLYVDHLDKAAARCVELGGAKADFQPGGDRWVVLTDPAGHPFCICPQPAG
;
A
#
# COMPACT_ATOMS: atom_id res chain seq x y z
N MET A 1 -17.17 21.28 -15.19
CA MET A 1 -16.77 22.18 -14.08
C MET A 1 -15.43 21.77 -13.53
N THR A 2 -14.57 22.72 -13.29
CA THR A 2 -13.26 22.45 -12.72
C THR A 2 -13.27 22.73 -11.21
N GLY A 3 -12.60 21.88 -10.45
CA GLY A 3 -12.36 22.14 -9.05
C GLY A 3 -11.23 23.15 -8.87
N ILE A 4 -10.93 23.50 -7.63
CA ILE A 4 -9.85 24.45 -7.30
C ILE A 4 -8.49 23.77 -7.24
N ALA A 5 -8.42 22.44 -7.32
CA ALA A 5 -7.17 21.70 -7.18
C ALA A 5 -7.24 20.39 -7.97
N THR A 6 -6.09 19.83 -8.27
CA THR A 6 -5.97 18.49 -8.84
C THR A 6 -5.19 17.63 -7.87
N LEU A 7 -5.50 16.34 -7.84
CA LEU A 7 -4.79 15.41 -6.98
C LEU A 7 -3.37 15.19 -7.52
N ALA A 8 -2.36 15.46 -6.70
CA ALA A 8 -0.98 15.25 -7.09
C ALA A 8 -0.54 13.82 -6.85
N MET A 9 -0.77 13.29 -5.66
CA MET A 9 -0.34 11.95 -5.29
C MET A 9 -0.93 11.55 -3.94
N PHE A 10 -0.81 10.27 -3.62
CA PHE A 10 -1.04 9.77 -2.27
C PHE A 10 0.31 9.58 -1.58
N ASN A 11 0.40 9.90 -0.30
CA ASN A 11 1.63 9.71 0.47
C ASN A 11 1.39 8.79 1.65
N LEU A 12 2.37 7.93 1.92
CA LEU A 12 2.39 7.05 3.08
C LEU A 12 3.60 7.41 3.93
N ASP A 13 3.38 7.56 5.23
CA ASP A 13 4.47 7.78 6.17
C ASP A 13 5.20 6.45 6.42
N CYS A 14 6.49 6.53 6.67
CA CYS A 14 7.29 5.32 6.92
C CYS A 14 8.62 5.69 7.57
N ASP A 15 9.39 4.67 7.92
CA ASP A 15 10.75 4.86 8.42
C ASP A 15 11.81 4.66 7.34
N ASP A 16 11.46 3.98 6.23
CA ASP A 16 12.42 3.64 5.17
C ASP A 16 11.76 3.80 3.80
N PRO A 17 11.74 5.04 3.25
CA PRO A 17 11.10 5.29 1.96
C PRO A 17 11.62 4.42 0.81
N PRO A 18 12.93 4.20 0.61
CA PRO A 18 13.36 3.33 -0.47
C PRO A 18 12.84 1.90 -0.37
N ALA A 19 12.79 1.33 0.84
CA ALA A 19 12.28 -0.02 1.02
C ALA A 19 10.78 -0.11 0.71
N LEU A 20 10.02 0.90 1.14
CA LEU A 20 8.58 0.91 0.89
C LEU A 20 8.28 1.13 -0.61
N ALA A 21 9.05 2.00 -1.25
CA ALA A 21 8.93 2.21 -2.70
C ALA A 21 9.24 0.93 -3.47
N GLU A 22 10.27 0.19 -3.07
CA GLU A 22 10.63 -1.07 -3.72
C GLU A 22 9.51 -2.10 -3.56
N PHE A 23 8.89 -2.19 -2.37
CA PHE A 23 7.78 -3.09 -2.14
C PHE A 23 6.64 -2.80 -3.14
N TYR A 24 6.18 -1.55 -3.20
CA TYR A 24 5.05 -1.21 -4.08
C TYR A 24 5.44 -1.21 -5.55
N HIS A 25 6.70 -0.93 -5.88
CA HIS A 25 7.21 -1.12 -7.23
C HIS A 25 7.01 -2.57 -7.69
N GLN A 26 7.33 -3.53 -6.82
CA GLN A 26 7.15 -4.95 -7.14
C GLN A 26 5.67 -5.34 -7.17
N VAL A 27 4.85 -4.80 -6.27
CA VAL A 27 3.43 -5.14 -6.20
C VAL A 27 2.66 -4.56 -7.39
N LEU A 28 2.90 -3.29 -7.73
CA LEU A 28 2.13 -2.58 -8.74
C LEU A 28 2.79 -2.57 -10.12
N GLY A 29 4.09 -2.79 -10.19
CA GLY A 29 4.83 -2.68 -11.44
C GLY A 29 5.07 -1.24 -11.87
N TRP A 30 4.88 -0.28 -10.96
CA TRP A 30 5.07 1.14 -11.26
C TRP A 30 6.55 1.50 -11.18
N GLU A 31 6.96 2.47 -11.99
CA GLU A 31 8.34 2.93 -12.03
C GLU A 31 8.71 3.74 -10.80
N ILE A 32 9.89 3.48 -10.24
CA ILE A 32 10.44 4.31 -9.16
C ILE A 32 10.99 5.58 -9.79
N THR A 33 10.39 6.73 -9.46
CA THR A 33 10.78 8.02 -10.02
C THR A 33 11.71 8.81 -9.12
N HIS A 34 11.68 8.54 -7.80
CA HIS A 34 12.58 9.12 -6.80
C HIS A 34 12.88 8.07 -5.76
N SER A 35 14.12 8.04 -5.27
CA SER A 35 14.49 7.13 -4.19
C SER A 35 15.66 7.73 -3.41
N GLN A 36 15.33 8.39 -2.31
CA GLN A 36 16.28 9.00 -1.37
C GLN A 36 15.89 8.60 0.04
N ASP A 37 16.82 8.73 0.98
CA ASP A 37 16.56 8.33 2.38
C ASP A 37 15.35 9.03 2.97
N GLU A 38 15.15 10.29 2.63
CA GLU A 38 14.05 11.10 3.19
C GLU A 38 12.74 10.91 2.46
N TYR A 39 12.78 10.48 1.19
CA TYR A 39 11.60 10.44 0.35
C TYR A 39 11.81 9.53 -0.86
N ALA A 40 10.75 8.81 -1.23
CA ALA A 40 10.73 8.03 -2.45
C ALA A 40 9.37 8.16 -3.12
N MET A 41 9.30 7.84 -4.40
CA MET A 41 8.05 7.94 -5.16
C MET A 41 8.04 6.93 -6.29
N ILE A 42 6.86 6.39 -6.56
CA ILE A 42 6.61 5.56 -7.74
C ILE A 42 5.44 6.14 -8.52
N SER A 43 5.38 5.84 -9.82
CA SER A 43 4.33 6.37 -10.68
C SER A 43 4.08 5.44 -11.86
N ASP A 44 2.84 5.43 -12.35
CA ASP A 44 2.48 4.77 -13.60
C ASP A 44 2.34 5.77 -14.76
N GLY A 45 2.75 7.02 -14.54
CA GLY A 45 2.60 8.10 -15.51
C GLY A 45 1.32 8.91 -15.33
N SER A 46 0.39 8.42 -14.55
CA SER A 46 -0.91 9.04 -14.32
C SER A 46 -1.15 9.26 -12.84
N THR A 47 -0.85 8.26 -12.02
CA THR A 47 -1.01 8.30 -10.57
C THR A 47 0.35 8.08 -9.92
N SER A 48 0.56 8.72 -8.77
CA SER A 48 1.81 8.58 -8.03
C SER A 48 1.54 8.22 -6.58
N LEU A 49 2.46 7.44 -6.01
CA LEU A 49 2.53 7.17 -4.58
C LEU A 49 3.85 7.71 -4.07
N GLY A 50 3.79 8.50 -3.00
CA GLY A 50 4.98 9.00 -2.33
C GLY A 50 5.15 8.33 -0.98
N PHE A 51 6.38 8.26 -0.51
CA PHE A 51 6.74 7.63 0.77
C PHE A 51 7.68 8.57 1.50
N GLY A 52 7.22 9.13 2.62
CA GLY A 52 7.97 10.13 3.36
C GLY A 52 8.47 9.59 4.70
N LYS A 53 9.71 9.89 5.01
CA LYS A 53 10.31 9.45 6.27
C LYS A 53 9.81 10.32 7.41
N ILE A 54 9.37 9.66 8.48
CA ILE A 54 8.95 10.32 9.72
C ILE A 54 9.86 9.84 10.84
N ASP A 55 10.49 10.77 11.54
CA ASP A 55 11.29 10.44 12.70
C ASP A 55 10.40 9.85 13.80
N GLY A 56 10.79 8.73 14.36
CA GLY A 56 10.00 8.06 15.37
C GLY A 56 8.74 7.41 14.83
N TYR A 57 8.74 7.05 13.56
CA TYR A 57 7.58 6.45 12.90
C TYR A 57 7.02 5.27 13.70
N GLN A 58 5.68 5.26 13.85
CA GLN A 58 4.95 4.15 14.45
C GLN A 58 3.93 3.64 13.44
N PRO A 59 3.90 2.32 13.16
CA PRO A 59 2.90 1.79 12.23
C PRO A 59 1.48 1.99 12.76
N PRO A 60 0.48 2.03 11.86
CA PRO A 60 -0.91 2.03 12.27
C PRO A 60 -1.22 0.81 13.15
N ARG A 61 -2.14 0.95 14.10
CA ARG A 61 -2.46 -0.11 15.06
C ARG A 61 -3.64 -0.97 14.64
N TRP A 62 -3.95 -0.99 13.37
CA TRP A 62 -5.02 -1.84 12.88
C TRP A 62 -4.61 -3.33 12.97
N PRO A 63 -5.49 -4.27 13.36
CA PRO A 63 -6.89 -4.03 13.73
C PRO A 63 -7.03 -3.64 15.21
N ASP A 64 -7.68 -2.51 15.43
CA ASP A 64 -7.96 -1.99 16.75
C ASP A 64 -9.26 -1.19 16.63
N PRO A 65 -10.28 -1.43 17.47
CA PRO A 65 -11.53 -0.68 17.35
C PRO A 65 -11.36 0.84 17.46
N SER A 66 -10.32 1.30 18.16
CA SER A 66 -10.01 2.72 18.27
C SER A 66 -9.12 3.24 17.15
N SER A 67 -8.68 2.35 16.24
CA SER A 67 -7.76 2.70 15.16
C SER A 67 -8.16 1.97 13.88
N PRO A 68 -9.25 2.40 13.22
CA PRO A 68 -9.68 1.80 11.96
C PRO A 68 -8.65 2.04 10.85
N LYS A 69 -8.79 1.33 9.74
CA LYS A 69 -7.85 1.44 8.61
C LYS A 69 -7.78 2.86 8.04
N ARG A 70 -8.85 3.62 8.12
CA ARG A 70 -8.96 4.96 7.55
C ARG A 70 -8.72 4.92 6.04
N PHE A 71 -7.75 5.69 5.54
CA PHE A 71 -7.34 5.56 4.15
C PHE A 71 -6.50 4.31 3.98
N HIS A 72 -6.80 3.51 2.97
CA HIS A 72 -5.99 2.34 2.63
C HIS A 72 -6.15 2.08 1.13
N LEU A 73 -5.22 1.31 0.57
CA LEU A 73 -5.27 0.93 -0.83
C LEU A 73 -6.09 -0.34 -0.99
N ASP A 74 -6.90 -0.39 -2.05
CA ASP A 74 -7.56 -1.61 -2.50
C ASP A 74 -6.99 -1.93 -3.87
N LEU A 75 -6.45 -3.13 -4.04
CA LEU A 75 -5.76 -3.53 -5.26
C LEU A 75 -6.47 -4.72 -5.88
N TYR A 76 -6.67 -4.69 -7.19
CA TYR A 76 -7.21 -5.83 -7.91
C TYR A 76 -6.10 -6.82 -8.23
N VAL A 77 -6.37 -8.11 -8.03
CA VAL A 77 -5.44 -9.19 -8.35
C VAL A 77 -6.18 -10.30 -9.09
N ASP A 78 -5.44 -11.14 -9.82
CA ASP A 78 -6.04 -12.24 -10.57
C ASP A 78 -6.37 -13.43 -9.64
N HIS A 79 -5.47 -13.73 -8.69
CA HIS A 79 -5.63 -14.86 -7.78
C HIS A 79 -5.26 -14.42 -6.36
N LEU A 80 -6.25 -14.43 -5.44
CA LEU A 80 -6.05 -13.96 -4.07
C LEU A 80 -4.92 -14.68 -3.35
N ASP A 81 -4.91 -16.00 -3.35
CA ASP A 81 -3.93 -16.77 -2.58
C ASP A 81 -2.52 -16.56 -3.11
N LYS A 82 -2.35 -16.58 -4.42
CA LYS A 82 -1.05 -16.37 -5.05
C LYS A 82 -0.53 -14.96 -4.81
N ALA A 83 -1.42 -13.96 -4.93
CA ALA A 83 -1.05 -12.57 -4.72
C ALA A 83 -0.67 -12.33 -3.26
N ALA A 84 -1.44 -12.88 -2.32
CA ALA A 84 -1.12 -12.75 -0.90
C ALA A 84 0.25 -13.36 -0.58
N ALA A 85 0.52 -14.57 -1.09
CA ALA A 85 1.81 -15.23 -0.87
C ALA A 85 2.96 -14.41 -1.45
N ARG A 86 2.77 -13.84 -2.65
CA ARG A 86 3.81 -13.04 -3.29
C ARG A 86 4.09 -11.76 -2.49
N CYS A 87 3.04 -11.10 -1.99
CA CYS A 87 3.21 -9.91 -1.16
C CYS A 87 4.01 -10.22 0.11
N VAL A 88 3.77 -11.37 0.73
CA VAL A 88 4.53 -11.79 1.91
C VAL A 88 6.00 -12.03 1.55
N GLU A 89 6.28 -12.67 0.42
CA GLU A 89 7.66 -12.85 -0.05
C GLU A 89 8.38 -11.52 -0.24
N LEU A 90 7.66 -10.48 -0.65
CA LEU A 90 8.24 -9.17 -0.91
C LEU A 90 8.43 -8.33 0.35
N GLY A 91 8.02 -8.82 1.52
CA GLY A 91 8.20 -8.12 2.78
C GLY A 91 6.92 -7.68 3.47
N GLY A 92 5.77 -7.94 2.88
CA GLY A 92 4.49 -7.68 3.51
C GLY A 92 4.12 -8.79 4.50
N ALA A 93 2.98 -8.61 5.16
CA ALA A 93 2.46 -9.61 6.10
C ALA A 93 0.95 -9.76 5.91
N LYS A 94 0.47 -10.99 6.05
CA LYS A 94 -0.97 -11.24 6.02
C LYS A 94 -1.51 -11.04 7.43
N ALA A 95 -2.54 -10.20 7.56
CA ALA A 95 -3.14 -9.92 8.87
C ALA A 95 -3.86 -11.17 9.40
N ASP A 96 -3.77 -11.40 10.71
CA ASP A 96 -4.50 -12.51 11.34
C ASP A 96 -6.00 -12.29 11.26
N PHE A 97 -6.44 -11.04 11.48
CA PHE A 97 -7.84 -10.67 11.38
C PHE A 97 -8.20 -10.43 9.92
N GLN A 98 -9.13 -11.25 9.38
CA GLN A 98 -9.54 -11.18 7.98
C GLN A 98 -11.06 -10.94 7.89
N PRO A 99 -11.49 -9.67 7.98
CA PRO A 99 -12.93 -9.37 7.98
C PRO A 99 -13.62 -9.66 6.65
N GLY A 100 -12.84 -9.75 5.55
CA GLY A 100 -13.39 -9.97 4.21
C GLY A 100 -13.74 -11.41 3.88
N GLY A 101 -13.29 -12.38 4.70
CA GLY A 101 -13.50 -13.78 4.39
C GLY A 101 -12.79 -14.17 3.10
N ASP A 102 -13.54 -14.64 2.12
CA ASP A 102 -12.98 -15.01 0.81
C ASP A 102 -13.16 -13.94 -0.25
N ARG A 103 -13.69 -12.77 0.11
CA ARG A 103 -13.96 -11.69 -0.83
C ARG A 103 -12.78 -10.76 -1.02
N TRP A 104 -12.02 -10.52 0.03
CA TRP A 104 -10.78 -9.74 -0.02
C TRP A 104 -9.86 -10.18 1.10
N VAL A 105 -8.57 -9.90 0.93
CA VAL A 105 -7.55 -10.24 1.93
C VAL A 105 -6.88 -8.97 2.37
N VAL A 106 -6.70 -8.80 3.68
CA VAL A 106 -5.98 -7.66 4.24
C VAL A 106 -4.55 -8.07 4.51
N LEU A 107 -3.62 -7.26 4.02
CA LEU A 107 -2.19 -7.41 4.24
C LEU A 107 -1.66 -6.11 4.83
N THR A 108 -0.45 -6.15 5.36
CA THR A 108 0.27 -4.94 5.72
C THR A 108 1.54 -4.86 4.89
N ASP A 109 1.93 -3.64 4.53
CA ASP A 109 3.19 -3.41 3.83
C ASP A 109 4.35 -3.38 4.83
N PRO A 110 5.61 -3.24 4.37
CA PRO A 110 6.77 -3.21 5.28
C PRO A 110 6.73 -2.10 6.33
N ALA A 111 5.97 -1.05 6.11
CA ALA A 111 5.78 0.02 7.10
C ALA A 111 4.58 -0.24 8.03
N GLY A 112 3.86 -1.34 7.81
CA GLY A 112 2.72 -1.71 8.64
C GLY A 112 1.40 -1.11 8.22
N HIS A 113 1.33 -0.41 7.09
CA HIS A 113 0.04 0.11 6.59
C HIS A 113 -0.81 -1.03 6.07
N PRO A 114 -2.08 -1.13 6.49
CA PRO A 114 -2.97 -2.13 5.90
C PRO A 114 -3.35 -1.76 4.47
N PHE A 115 -3.42 -2.76 3.62
CA PHE A 115 -3.99 -2.64 2.28
C PHE A 115 -4.76 -3.92 1.97
N CYS A 116 -5.70 -3.82 1.05
CA CYS A 116 -6.54 -4.95 0.69
C CYS A 116 -6.26 -5.39 -0.74
N ILE A 117 -6.32 -6.68 -0.98
CA ILE A 117 -6.34 -7.22 -2.33
C ILE A 117 -7.68 -7.92 -2.55
N CYS A 118 -8.22 -7.80 -3.74
CA CYS A 118 -9.50 -8.42 -4.11
C CYS A 118 -9.46 -8.87 -5.56
N PRO A 119 -10.32 -9.85 -5.93
CA PRO A 119 -10.34 -10.32 -7.30
C PRO A 119 -10.77 -9.24 -8.27
N GLN A 120 -10.30 -9.33 -9.51
CA GLN A 120 -10.78 -8.48 -10.59
C GLN A 120 -12.29 -8.62 -10.70
N PRO A 121 -13.02 -7.52 -10.93
CA PRO A 121 -14.47 -7.63 -11.15
C PRO A 121 -14.75 -8.47 -12.39
N ALA A 122 -15.83 -9.25 -12.34
CA ALA A 122 -16.30 -10.01 -13.49
C ALA A 122 -16.69 -9.04 -14.59
N GLY A 123 -16.08 -9.20 -15.74
CA GLY A 123 -16.19 -8.23 -16.81
C GLY A 123 -16.90 -8.63 -18.03
#